data_72d336ac26fff1aabeefc38e5b4763a2
#
_entry.id   72d336ac26fff1aabeefc38e5b4763a2
#
_cell.length_a   1.000
_cell.length_b   1.000
_cell.length_c   1.000
_cell.angle_alpha   90.00
_cell.angle_beta   90.00
_cell.angle_gamma   90.00
#
_symmetry.space_group_name_H-M   'P 1'
#
loop_
_entity.id
_entity.type
_entity.pdbx_description
1 polymer ?
#
loop_
_entity_poly.entity_id
_entity_poly.type
_entity_poly.pdbx_seq_one_letter_code
_entity_poly.pdbx_strand_id
1 'polypeptide(L)'
;MKQHSQFVFDAGALALDLLNTWRFNADQSLDLLQSPEDIVTWLAAVGLPDGAYSPELSSRPPNRRILLDEALWLRRDILLIVQSLVAGELPPPYTVDTINRILTESATSFRLDSLIIPPEAEQEEEMEDHLVLNAHEHVSSVLGVLQPIALSAARIVTEANPTRIRQCSSRNCMYWFLDTSKSGRRRWCSMSRCGNRAKVAKHYRQRSEPS
;
A
#
# COMPACT_ATOMS: atom_id res chain seq x y z
N MET A 1 2.44 -22.70 11.70
CA MET A 1 2.77 -21.61 12.66
C MET A 1 2.51 -20.28 11.98
N LYS A 2 1.72 -19.39 12.61
CA LYS A 2 1.17 -18.18 12.01
C LYS A 2 2.24 -17.09 11.87
N GLN A 3 2.70 -16.82 10.63
CA GLN A 3 3.60 -15.70 10.31
C GLN A 3 2.83 -14.50 9.70
N HIS A 4 1.58 -14.27 10.13
CA HIS A 4 0.68 -13.29 9.49
C HIS A 4 0.72 -11.86 10.06
N SER A 5 1.74 -11.45 10.85
CA SER A 5 1.74 -10.12 11.45
C SER A 5 2.94 -9.23 11.14
N GLN A 6 3.69 -9.52 10.07
CA GLN A 6 4.88 -8.71 9.74
C GLN A 6 4.54 -7.40 9.01
N PHE A 7 3.58 -7.40 8.09
CA PHE A 7 3.21 -6.23 7.32
C PHE A 7 2.20 -5.34 8.06
N VAL A 8 2.20 -4.07 7.71
CA VAL A 8 1.34 -3.05 8.34
C VAL A 8 0.75 -2.19 7.24
N PHE A 9 -0.58 -2.03 7.29
CA PHE A 9 -1.38 -1.38 6.26
C PHE A 9 -2.18 -0.20 6.84
N ASP A 10 -1.53 0.70 7.54
CA ASP A 10 -2.16 1.84 8.19
C ASP A 10 -1.54 3.20 7.82
N ALA A 11 -0.75 3.21 6.73
CA ALA A 11 -0.12 4.44 6.25
C ALA A 11 -1.09 5.43 5.58
N GLY A 12 -2.30 5.02 5.26
CA GLY A 12 -3.32 5.87 4.62
C GLY A 12 -3.21 5.95 3.10
N ALA A 13 -2.24 5.26 2.51
CA ALA A 13 -2.10 5.08 1.07
C ALA A 13 -1.26 3.82 0.78
N LEU A 14 -1.67 3.03 -0.20
CA LEU A 14 -1.04 1.76 -0.55
C LEU A 14 0.45 1.91 -0.92
N ALA A 15 0.80 2.99 -1.62
CA ALA A 15 2.18 3.32 -1.93
C ALA A 15 3.04 3.52 -0.67
N LEU A 16 2.48 4.13 0.38
CA LEU A 16 3.18 4.31 1.66
C LEU A 16 3.24 3.00 2.46
N ASP A 17 2.27 2.11 2.30
CA ASP A 17 2.32 0.78 2.91
C ASP A 17 3.44 -0.06 2.29
N LEU A 18 3.66 0.02 0.95
CA LEU A 18 4.81 -0.59 0.30
C LEU A 18 6.13 0.04 0.78
N LEU A 19 6.19 1.37 0.87
CA LEU A 19 7.37 2.08 1.38
C LEU A 19 7.73 1.59 2.79
N ASN A 20 6.75 1.38 3.65
CA ASN A 20 6.93 0.94 5.03
C ASN A 20 7.28 -0.55 5.18
N THR A 21 7.43 -1.31 4.11
CA THR A 21 8.02 -2.65 4.16
C THR A 21 9.50 -2.61 4.48
N TRP A 22 10.15 -1.48 4.26
CA TRP A 22 11.49 -1.21 4.78
C TRP A 22 11.38 -0.50 6.14
N ARG A 23 11.90 -1.15 7.16
CA ARG A 23 11.83 -0.70 8.56
C ARG A 23 13.20 -0.33 9.06
N PHE A 24 13.24 0.70 9.90
CA PHE A 24 14.37 1.00 10.74
C PHE A 24 13.94 0.82 12.20
N ASN A 25 14.60 -0.03 12.94
CA ASN A 25 14.33 -0.24 14.36
C ASN A 25 15.61 -0.06 15.15
N ALA A 26 15.70 1.04 15.90
CA ALA A 26 16.78 1.43 16.79
C ALA A 26 18.18 1.42 16.16
N ASP A 27 18.72 0.29 15.76
CA ASP A 27 20.09 0.13 15.26
C ASP A 27 20.17 -0.83 14.05
N GLN A 28 19.04 -1.35 13.58
CA GLN A 28 19.00 -2.29 12.46
C GLN A 28 17.93 -1.91 11.43
N SER A 29 18.35 -1.87 10.17
CA SER A 29 17.41 -1.83 9.06
C SER A 29 16.89 -3.25 8.81
N LEU A 30 15.58 -3.38 8.71
CA LEU A 30 14.91 -4.62 8.37
C LEU A 30 14.11 -4.41 7.08
N ASP A 31 14.49 -5.08 6.02
CA ASP A 31 13.69 -5.19 4.82
C ASP A 31 12.76 -6.41 4.94
N LEU A 32 11.47 -6.19 4.75
CA LEU A 32 10.46 -7.26 4.80
C LEU A 32 10.24 -7.91 3.43
N LEU A 33 10.83 -7.36 2.36
CA LEU A 33 10.78 -7.90 1.01
C LEU A 33 12.17 -8.40 0.62
N GLN A 34 12.53 -9.57 1.10
CA GLN A 34 13.84 -10.19 0.87
C GLN A 34 13.79 -11.29 -0.19
N SER A 35 12.62 -11.87 -0.39
CA SER A 35 12.40 -12.96 -1.33
C SER A 35 11.20 -12.68 -2.24
N PRO A 36 11.11 -13.37 -3.40
CA PRO A 36 9.93 -13.32 -4.25
C PRO A 36 8.63 -13.73 -3.56
N GLU A 37 8.69 -14.58 -2.56
CA GLU A 37 7.54 -15.02 -1.76
C GLU A 37 7.03 -13.91 -0.84
N ASP A 38 7.91 -13.02 -0.38
CA ASP A 38 7.53 -11.91 0.49
C ASP A 38 6.64 -10.90 -0.24
N ILE A 39 6.98 -10.54 -1.49
CA ILE A 39 6.14 -9.61 -2.27
C ILE A 39 4.80 -10.24 -2.62
N VAL A 40 4.76 -11.53 -2.96
CA VAL A 40 3.50 -12.25 -3.19
C VAL A 40 2.62 -12.26 -1.93
N THR A 41 3.23 -12.54 -0.77
CA THR A 41 2.54 -12.52 0.53
C THR A 41 2.04 -11.12 0.88
N TRP A 42 2.82 -10.09 0.60
CA TRP A 42 2.44 -8.70 0.83
C TRP A 42 1.24 -8.30 -0.04
N LEU A 43 1.28 -8.61 -1.35
CA LEU A 43 0.18 -8.32 -2.29
C LEU A 43 -1.12 -9.02 -1.87
N ALA A 44 -1.05 -10.28 -1.48
CA ALA A 44 -2.20 -11.02 -0.98
C ALA A 44 -2.77 -10.38 0.31
N ALA A 45 -1.91 -9.88 1.19
CA ALA A 45 -2.31 -9.29 2.47
C ALA A 45 -2.96 -7.89 2.33
N VAL A 46 -2.68 -7.14 1.27
CA VAL A 46 -3.35 -5.85 0.99
C VAL A 46 -4.75 -6.02 0.41
N GLY A 47 -5.17 -7.27 0.13
CA GLY A 47 -6.51 -7.55 -0.39
C GLY A 47 -6.74 -6.98 -1.77
N LEU A 48 -5.71 -6.99 -2.62
CA LEU A 48 -5.90 -6.61 -4.02
C LEU A 48 -6.90 -7.59 -4.66
N PRO A 49 -7.88 -7.07 -5.44
CA PRO A 49 -8.90 -7.91 -6.08
C PRO A 49 -8.22 -9.03 -6.90
N ASP A 50 -8.79 -10.23 -6.84
CA ASP A 50 -8.30 -11.40 -7.60
C ASP A 50 -8.15 -11.12 -9.11
N GLY A 51 -8.89 -10.14 -9.65
CA GLY A 51 -8.80 -9.69 -11.04
C GLY A 51 -7.57 -8.86 -11.38
N ALA A 52 -6.98 -8.14 -10.40
CA ALA A 52 -5.74 -7.37 -10.60
C ALA A 52 -4.49 -8.25 -10.49
N TYR A 53 -4.66 -9.45 -9.95
CA TYR A 53 -3.59 -10.39 -9.66
C TYR A 53 -3.86 -11.72 -10.37
N SER A 54 -3.14 -11.99 -11.46
CA SER A 54 -3.20 -13.31 -12.09
C SER A 54 -2.31 -14.30 -11.33
N PRO A 55 -2.87 -15.32 -10.66
CA PRO A 55 -2.10 -16.36 -10.00
C PRO A 55 -1.11 -17.04 -10.96
N GLU A 56 -1.45 -17.12 -12.24
CA GLU A 56 -0.62 -17.70 -13.28
C GLU A 56 0.63 -16.89 -13.57
N LEU A 57 0.52 -15.54 -13.62
CA LEU A 57 1.66 -14.66 -13.82
C LEU A 57 2.62 -14.69 -12.64
N SER A 58 2.09 -14.73 -11.44
CA SER A 58 2.90 -14.75 -10.21
C SER A 58 3.42 -16.14 -9.85
N SER A 59 2.81 -17.21 -10.33
CA SER A 59 3.19 -18.59 -9.98
C SER A 59 4.51 -19.03 -10.63
N ARG A 60 4.90 -18.45 -11.75
CA ARG A 60 6.16 -18.77 -12.46
C ARG A 60 7.36 -18.16 -11.73
N PRO A 61 8.38 -18.95 -11.34
CA PRO A 61 9.53 -18.45 -10.58
C PRO A 61 10.24 -17.24 -11.19
N PRO A 62 10.52 -17.16 -12.52
CA PRO A 62 11.12 -15.98 -13.12
C PRO A 62 10.29 -14.71 -12.91
N ASN A 63 8.96 -14.81 -13.03
CA ASN A 63 8.06 -13.69 -12.88
C ASN A 63 8.04 -13.15 -11.44
N ARG A 64 8.11 -14.02 -10.44
CA ARG A 64 8.18 -13.62 -9.03
C ARG A 64 9.46 -12.83 -8.72
N ARG A 65 10.58 -13.20 -9.32
CA ARG A 65 11.83 -12.46 -9.16
C ARG A 65 11.74 -11.08 -9.78
N ILE A 66 11.23 -10.98 -11.01
CA ILE A 66 10.99 -9.70 -11.68
C ILE A 66 10.04 -8.84 -10.84
N LEU A 67 8.96 -9.42 -10.33
CA LEU A 67 7.99 -8.72 -9.49
C LEU A 67 8.64 -8.13 -8.23
N LEU A 68 9.50 -8.89 -7.56
CA LEU A 68 10.24 -8.40 -6.40
C LEU A 68 11.14 -7.23 -6.78
N ASP A 69 11.98 -7.41 -7.82
CA ASP A 69 12.93 -6.39 -8.24
C ASP A 69 12.21 -5.07 -8.62
N GLU A 70 11.11 -5.15 -9.36
CA GLU A 70 10.29 -4.00 -9.74
C GLU A 70 9.56 -3.36 -8.55
N ALA A 71 9.09 -4.13 -7.60
CA ALA A 71 8.49 -3.61 -6.37
C ALA A 71 9.54 -2.86 -5.52
N LEU A 72 10.77 -3.35 -5.44
CA LEU A 72 11.86 -2.69 -4.75
C LEU A 72 12.28 -1.37 -5.44
N TRP A 73 12.30 -1.34 -6.78
CA TRP A 73 12.54 -0.11 -7.54
C TRP A 73 11.42 0.90 -7.33
N LEU A 74 10.16 0.46 -7.44
CA LEU A 74 8.99 1.32 -7.19
C LEU A 74 9.00 1.87 -5.76
N ARG A 75 9.33 1.06 -4.76
CA ARG A 75 9.43 1.49 -3.36
C ARG A 75 10.48 2.59 -3.17
N ARG A 76 11.64 2.46 -3.82
CA ARG A 76 12.68 3.49 -3.81
C ARG A 76 12.18 4.80 -4.43
N ASP A 77 11.51 4.70 -5.58
CA ASP A 77 11.01 5.86 -6.29
C ASP A 77 9.88 6.55 -5.52
N ILE A 78 9.01 5.80 -4.83
CA ILE A 78 8.00 6.35 -3.90
C ILE A 78 8.68 7.13 -2.76
N LEU A 79 9.79 6.63 -2.21
CA LEU A 79 10.53 7.37 -1.17
C LEU A 79 11.01 8.72 -1.68
N LEU A 80 11.61 8.77 -2.86
CA LEU A 80 12.10 10.01 -3.47
C LEU A 80 10.96 10.99 -3.77
N ILE A 81 9.85 10.50 -4.29
CA ILE A 81 8.63 11.29 -4.50
C ILE A 81 8.16 11.93 -3.20
N VAL A 82 8.02 11.15 -2.15
CA VAL A 82 7.54 11.62 -0.85
C VAL A 82 8.48 12.66 -0.24
N GLN A 83 9.79 12.43 -0.34
CA GLN A 83 10.81 13.37 0.14
C GLN A 83 10.76 14.70 -0.61
N SER A 84 10.65 14.67 -1.94
CA SER A 84 10.52 15.88 -2.76
C SER A 84 9.25 16.66 -2.42
N LEU A 85 8.11 15.99 -2.34
CA LEU A 85 6.84 16.65 -2.00
C LEU A 85 6.87 17.32 -0.63
N VAL A 86 7.46 16.68 0.37
CA VAL A 86 7.59 17.24 1.72
C VAL A 86 8.59 18.41 1.74
N ALA A 87 9.60 18.41 0.88
CA ALA A 87 10.52 19.54 0.68
C ALA A 87 9.90 20.68 -0.13
N GLY A 88 8.71 20.53 -0.70
CA GLY A 88 8.07 21.51 -1.59
C GLY A 88 8.65 21.51 -3.00
N GLU A 89 9.28 20.40 -3.39
CA GLU A 89 9.93 20.22 -4.68
C GLU A 89 9.12 19.27 -5.58
N LEU A 90 9.34 19.36 -6.89
CA LEU A 90 8.80 18.36 -7.82
C LEU A 90 9.59 17.05 -7.71
N PRO A 91 8.91 15.89 -7.85
CA PRO A 91 9.58 14.60 -7.91
C PRO A 91 10.57 14.53 -9.09
N PRO A 92 11.68 13.82 -8.93
CA PRO A 92 12.62 13.59 -10.03
C PRO A 92 11.91 12.94 -11.25
N PRO A 93 12.15 13.42 -12.49
CA PRO A 93 11.42 12.96 -13.67
C PRO A 93 11.42 11.44 -13.86
N TYR A 94 12.54 10.77 -13.62
CA TYR A 94 12.63 9.32 -13.76
C TYR A 94 11.72 8.54 -12.80
N THR A 95 11.35 9.10 -11.66
CA THR A 95 10.39 8.47 -10.74
C THR A 95 8.97 8.53 -11.29
N VAL A 96 8.64 9.61 -12.00
CA VAL A 96 7.38 9.77 -12.74
C VAL A 96 7.34 8.79 -13.92
N ASP A 97 8.45 8.63 -14.65
CA ASP A 97 8.56 7.68 -15.76
C ASP A 97 8.35 6.23 -15.27
N THR A 98 8.88 5.87 -14.10
CA THR A 98 8.64 4.54 -13.48
C THR A 98 7.15 4.31 -13.22
N ILE A 99 6.47 5.30 -12.62
CA ILE A 99 5.02 5.21 -12.35
C ILE A 99 4.25 5.07 -13.66
N ASN A 100 4.52 5.93 -14.65
CA ASN A 100 3.85 5.91 -15.94
C ASN A 100 4.03 4.57 -16.66
N ARG A 101 5.25 4.01 -16.65
CA ARG A 101 5.53 2.69 -17.21
C ARG A 101 4.65 1.61 -16.59
N ILE A 102 4.51 1.58 -15.27
CA ILE A 102 3.68 0.59 -14.59
C ILE A 102 2.19 0.80 -14.87
N LEU A 103 1.74 2.06 -14.92
CA LEU A 103 0.33 2.39 -15.20
C LEU A 103 -0.13 1.95 -16.59
N THR A 104 0.78 1.88 -17.57
CA THR A 104 0.46 1.45 -18.95
C THR A 104 0.39 -0.07 -19.12
N GLU A 105 0.86 -0.85 -18.15
CA GLU A 105 0.91 -2.33 -18.21
C GLU A 105 -0.42 -3.02 -17.82
N SER A 106 -1.43 -2.25 -17.43
CA SER A 106 -2.75 -2.77 -17.08
C SER A 106 -3.80 -2.09 -17.94
N ALA A 107 -4.73 -2.88 -18.47
CA ALA A 107 -5.88 -2.38 -19.21
C ALA A 107 -7.16 -2.75 -18.46
N THR A 108 -8.07 -1.79 -18.33
CA THR A 108 -9.42 -2.03 -17.84
C THR A 108 -10.34 -2.25 -19.04
N SER A 109 -10.97 -3.41 -19.12
CA SER A 109 -12.07 -3.67 -20.07
C SER A 109 -13.38 -3.72 -19.32
N PHE A 110 -14.47 -3.42 -20.00
CA PHE A 110 -15.81 -3.51 -19.46
C PHE A 110 -16.59 -4.62 -20.15
N ARG A 111 -17.33 -5.39 -19.35
CA ARG A 111 -18.16 -6.48 -19.86
C ARG A 111 -19.52 -6.46 -19.18
N LEU A 112 -20.56 -6.79 -19.95
CA LEU A 112 -21.88 -7.07 -19.40
C LEU A 112 -21.92 -8.56 -19.01
N ASP A 113 -22.07 -8.82 -17.75
CA ASP A 113 -22.21 -10.17 -17.20
C ASP A 113 -23.63 -10.35 -16.67
N SER A 114 -24.16 -11.56 -16.83
CA SER A 114 -25.44 -11.95 -16.23
C SER A 114 -25.23 -12.27 -14.77
N LEU A 115 -25.98 -11.60 -13.90
CA LEU A 115 -26.01 -11.87 -12.46
C LEU A 115 -27.37 -12.50 -12.12
N ILE A 116 -27.36 -13.77 -11.77
CA ILE A 116 -28.53 -14.46 -11.26
C ILE A 116 -28.63 -14.15 -9.78
N ILE A 117 -29.63 -13.36 -9.37
CA ILE A 117 -29.90 -13.10 -7.96
C ILE A 117 -30.87 -14.18 -7.47
N PRO A 118 -30.47 -15.05 -6.50
CA PRO A 118 -31.40 -15.98 -5.91
C PRO A 118 -32.47 -15.20 -5.11
N PRO A 119 -33.75 -15.62 -5.16
CA PRO A 119 -34.80 -15.00 -4.38
C PRO A 119 -34.48 -15.10 -2.88
N GLU A 120 -34.85 -14.06 -2.12
CA GLU A 120 -34.78 -14.11 -0.66
C GLU A 120 -35.68 -15.24 -0.12
N ALA A 121 -35.23 -15.94 0.92
CA ALA A 121 -35.66 -17.27 1.32
C ALA A 121 -37.17 -17.45 1.73
N GLU A 122 -38.03 -16.45 1.52
CA GLU A 122 -39.45 -16.48 1.88
C GLU A 122 -40.43 -16.08 0.73
N GLN A 123 -39.92 -15.89 -0.50
CA GLN A 123 -40.77 -15.51 -1.64
C GLN A 123 -40.57 -16.48 -2.80
N GLU A 124 -41.71 -17.05 -3.30
CA GLU A 124 -41.73 -17.82 -4.56
C GLU A 124 -41.60 -16.86 -5.78
N GLU A 125 -40.55 -16.06 -5.83
CA GLU A 125 -40.28 -15.21 -6.97
C GLU A 125 -39.33 -15.90 -7.96
N GLU A 126 -39.58 -15.69 -9.27
CA GLU A 126 -38.75 -16.22 -10.31
C GLU A 126 -37.34 -15.61 -10.23
N MET A 127 -36.31 -16.42 -10.50
CA MET A 127 -34.92 -15.94 -10.62
C MET A 127 -34.86 -14.84 -11.65
N GLU A 128 -34.58 -13.61 -11.23
CA GLU A 128 -34.39 -12.51 -12.15
C GLU A 128 -32.95 -12.47 -12.65
N ASP A 129 -32.80 -12.45 -13.98
CA ASP A 129 -31.52 -12.34 -14.66
C ASP A 129 -31.23 -10.86 -14.92
N HIS A 130 -30.26 -10.32 -14.17
CA HIS A 130 -29.85 -8.93 -14.31
C HIS A 130 -28.51 -8.83 -15.04
N LEU A 131 -28.42 -7.90 -15.99
CA LEU A 131 -27.16 -7.54 -16.62
C LEU A 131 -26.44 -6.49 -15.76
N VAL A 132 -25.21 -6.81 -15.37
CA VAL A 132 -24.34 -5.88 -14.63
C VAL A 132 -23.10 -5.55 -15.46
N LEU A 133 -22.74 -4.28 -15.48
CA LEU A 133 -21.52 -3.83 -16.12
C LEU A 133 -20.34 -4.01 -15.15
N ASN A 134 -19.53 -5.00 -15.43
CA ASN A 134 -18.33 -5.25 -14.65
C ASN A 134 -17.09 -4.68 -15.33
N ALA A 135 -16.21 -4.06 -14.54
CA ALA A 135 -14.87 -3.70 -14.97
C ALA A 135 -13.95 -4.90 -14.76
N HIS A 136 -13.33 -5.37 -15.82
CA HIS A 136 -12.33 -6.42 -15.78
C HIS A 136 -10.95 -5.80 -16.01
N GLU A 137 -10.10 -5.90 -15.02
CA GLU A 137 -8.70 -5.51 -15.15
C GLU A 137 -7.92 -6.65 -15.78
N HIS A 138 -7.32 -6.37 -16.93
CA HIS A 138 -6.42 -7.31 -17.60
C HIS A 138 -4.98 -6.95 -17.26
N VAL A 139 -4.38 -7.76 -16.42
CA VAL A 139 -2.94 -7.68 -16.15
C VAL A 139 -2.19 -8.39 -17.26
N SER A 140 -1.65 -7.63 -18.20
CA SER A 140 -0.94 -8.15 -19.37
C SER A 140 0.50 -8.56 -19.06
N SER A 141 1.05 -8.07 -17.97
CA SER A 141 2.44 -8.31 -17.58
C SER A 141 2.62 -8.41 -16.06
N VAL A 142 3.79 -8.90 -15.65
CA VAL A 142 4.18 -8.94 -14.22
C VAL A 142 4.17 -7.54 -13.58
N LEU A 143 4.48 -6.51 -14.36
CA LEU A 143 4.46 -5.11 -13.90
C LEU A 143 3.05 -4.62 -13.61
N GLY A 144 2.06 -5.05 -14.37
CA GLY A 144 0.66 -4.70 -14.17
C GLY A 144 0.13 -5.08 -12.79
N VAL A 145 0.72 -6.10 -12.14
CA VAL A 145 0.43 -6.46 -10.75
C VAL A 145 0.70 -5.31 -9.77
N LEU A 146 1.66 -4.44 -10.09
CA LEU A 146 2.03 -3.28 -9.27
C LEU A 146 1.20 -2.02 -9.59
N GLN A 147 0.32 -2.08 -10.59
CA GLN A 147 -0.48 -0.92 -11.05
C GLN A 147 -1.27 -0.26 -9.92
N PRO A 148 -1.95 -0.95 -8.99
CA PRO A 148 -2.68 -0.29 -7.90
C PRO A 148 -1.75 0.51 -6.98
N ILE A 149 -0.52 0.06 -6.80
CA ILE A 149 0.49 0.76 -6.01
C ILE A 149 0.98 2.01 -6.75
N ALA A 150 1.28 1.89 -8.04
CA ALA A 150 1.66 3.01 -8.90
C ALA A 150 0.54 4.06 -8.98
N LEU A 151 -0.72 3.64 -9.09
CA LEU A 151 -1.88 4.54 -9.05
C LEU A 151 -1.99 5.26 -7.70
N SER A 152 -1.75 4.54 -6.59
CA SER A 152 -1.71 5.15 -5.25
C SER A 152 -0.59 6.19 -5.15
N ALA A 153 0.58 5.93 -5.73
CA ALA A 153 1.69 6.90 -5.77
C ALA A 153 1.34 8.13 -6.65
N ALA A 154 0.73 7.91 -7.81
CA ALA A 154 0.26 8.99 -8.67
C ALA A 154 -0.74 9.91 -7.95
N ARG A 155 -1.70 9.34 -7.21
CA ARG A 155 -2.65 10.10 -6.39
C ARG A 155 -1.97 10.88 -5.27
N ILE A 156 -0.92 10.38 -4.67
CA ILE A 156 -0.12 11.13 -3.70
C ILE A 156 0.46 12.39 -4.35
N VAL A 157 0.98 12.28 -5.57
CA VAL A 157 1.57 13.42 -6.30
C VAL A 157 0.52 14.46 -6.68
N THR A 158 -0.66 14.04 -7.10
CA THR A 158 -1.66 14.91 -7.72
C THR A 158 -2.75 15.41 -6.76
N GLU A 159 -3.07 14.63 -5.73
CA GLU A 159 -4.24 14.88 -4.88
C GLU A 159 -3.88 15.15 -3.43
N ALA A 160 -2.73 14.63 -2.93
CA ALA A 160 -2.40 14.76 -1.53
C ALA A 160 -1.88 16.16 -1.20
N ASN A 161 -2.32 16.69 -0.06
CA ASN A 161 -1.69 17.87 0.51
C ASN A 161 -0.32 17.48 1.09
N PRO A 162 0.81 18.03 0.58
CA PRO A 162 2.15 17.66 1.05
C PRO A 162 2.34 17.81 2.56
N THR A 163 1.66 18.77 3.20
CA THR A 163 1.75 19.00 4.66
C THR A 163 1.12 17.85 5.48
N ARG A 164 0.34 16.99 4.83
CA ARG A 164 -0.26 15.79 5.44
C ARG A 164 0.57 14.52 5.24
N ILE A 165 1.57 14.56 4.37
CA ILE A 165 2.53 13.47 4.22
C ILE A 165 3.58 13.65 5.32
N ARG A 166 3.68 12.69 6.23
CA ARG A 166 4.50 12.84 7.43
C ARG A 166 5.29 11.59 7.75
N GLN A 167 6.45 11.82 8.33
CA GLN A 167 7.21 10.75 8.99
C GLN A 167 6.77 10.62 10.46
N CYS A 168 6.77 9.40 10.98
CA CYS A 168 6.40 9.13 12.37
C CYS A 168 7.32 9.85 13.34
N SER A 169 6.76 10.58 14.33
CA SER A 169 7.52 11.31 15.35
C SER A 169 8.15 10.42 16.44
N SER A 170 8.07 9.10 16.33
CA SER A 170 8.72 8.18 17.26
C SER A 170 10.20 8.02 16.91
N ARG A 171 11.11 8.20 17.87
CA ARG A 171 12.57 8.17 17.66
C ARG A 171 13.08 6.93 16.90
N ASN A 172 12.42 5.79 17.07
CA ASN A 172 12.81 4.52 16.50
C ASN A 172 11.82 4.06 15.42
N CYS A 173 11.23 5.00 14.67
CA CYS A 173 10.29 4.67 13.62
C CYS A 173 10.48 5.62 12.44
N MET A 174 10.74 5.07 11.26
CA MET A 174 10.91 5.83 10.02
C MET A 174 9.69 5.73 9.08
N TYR A 175 8.55 5.24 9.57
CA TYR A 175 7.36 5.07 8.76
C TYR A 175 6.81 6.40 8.27
N TRP A 176 6.47 6.42 6.99
CA TRP A 176 5.72 7.48 6.36
C TRP A 176 4.22 7.18 6.42
N PHE A 177 3.40 8.20 6.53
CA PHE A 177 1.95 8.08 6.49
C PHE A 177 1.30 9.35 5.93
N LEU A 178 0.16 9.17 5.29
CA LEU A 178 -0.75 10.25 4.92
C LEU A 178 -1.72 10.49 6.08
N ASP A 179 -1.74 11.71 6.58
CA ASP A 179 -2.66 12.11 7.65
C ASP A 179 -4.06 12.37 7.09
N THR A 180 -4.89 11.35 7.08
CA THR A 180 -6.30 11.42 6.67
C THR A 180 -7.24 11.86 7.78
N SER A 181 -6.73 12.20 8.98
CA SER A 181 -7.57 12.64 10.10
C SER A 181 -8.20 14.01 9.81
N LYS A 182 -9.39 14.26 10.38
CA LYS A 182 -10.10 15.55 10.24
C LYS A 182 -9.22 16.72 10.72
N SER A 183 -8.49 16.55 11.81
CA SER A 183 -7.68 17.59 12.41
C SER A 183 -6.34 17.84 11.68
N GLY A 184 -5.85 16.90 10.86
CA GLY A 184 -4.55 16.97 10.22
C GLY A 184 -3.39 17.06 11.22
N ARG A 185 -3.51 16.50 12.44
CA ARG A 185 -2.52 16.60 13.52
C ARG A 185 -1.93 15.25 13.95
N ARG A 186 -2.10 14.23 13.14
CA ARG A 186 -1.55 12.90 13.43
C ARG A 186 0.00 12.97 13.46
N ARG A 187 0.59 12.53 14.57
CA ARG A 187 2.03 12.56 14.82
C ARG A 187 2.70 11.20 14.69
N TRP A 188 1.94 10.11 14.83
CA TRP A 188 2.45 8.76 14.83
C TRP A 188 1.82 7.93 13.72
N CYS A 189 2.59 7.05 13.15
CA CYS A 189 2.10 6.13 12.11
C CYS A 189 0.96 5.23 12.62
N SER A 190 0.92 4.97 13.93
CA SER A 190 -0.18 4.26 14.58
C SER A 190 -0.25 4.63 16.05
N MET A 191 -1.48 4.82 16.57
CA MET A 191 -1.69 5.03 18.02
C MET A 191 -1.37 3.77 18.82
N SER A 192 -1.75 2.59 18.33
CA SER A 192 -1.54 1.31 19.03
C SER A 192 -0.05 0.97 19.18
N ARG A 193 0.77 1.31 18.21
CA ARG A 193 2.21 1.02 18.21
C ARG A 193 3.04 2.18 18.75
N CYS A 194 3.13 3.28 17.99
CA CYS A 194 4.03 4.37 18.32
C CYS A 194 3.42 5.39 19.29
N GLY A 195 2.12 5.67 19.18
CA GLY A 195 1.45 6.62 20.07
C GLY A 195 1.42 6.16 21.53
N ASN A 196 1.03 4.92 21.77
CA ASN A 196 1.01 4.35 23.13
C ASN A 196 2.41 4.25 23.73
N ARG A 197 3.43 3.85 22.93
CA ARG A 197 4.83 3.82 23.36
C ARG A 197 5.31 5.22 23.79
N ALA A 198 4.96 6.25 23.01
CA ALA A 198 5.33 7.62 23.35
C ALA A 198 4.65 8.13 24.62
N LYS A 199 3.37 7.76 24.86
CA LYS A 199 2.65 8.09 26.10
C LYS A 199 3.31 7.45 27.32
N VAL A 200 3.62 6.16 27.23
CA VAL A 200 4.30 5.42 28.29
C VAL A 200 5.66 6.03 28.61
N ALA A 201 6.48 6.30 27.60
CA ALA A 201 7.78 6.93 27.78
C ALA A 201 7.69 8.33 28.42
N LYS A 202 6.66 9.12 28.09
CA LYS A 202 6.42 10.42 28.72
C LYS A 202 6.08 10.26 30.20
N HIS A 203 5.20 9.31 30.54
CA HIS A 203 4.80 9.05 31.91
C HIS A 203 5.99 8.65 32.80
N TYR A 204 6.86 7.77 32.31
CA TYR A 204 8.05 7.36 33.06
C TYR A 204 9.03 8.53 33.30
N ARG A 205 9.28 9.40 32.28
CA ARG A 205 10.13 10.58 32.46
C ARG A 205 9.60 11.52 33.52
N GLN A 206 8.29 11.80 33.52
CA GLN A 206 7.69 12.67 34.55
C GLN A 206 7.77 12.13 35.97
N ARG A 207 7.92 10.82 36.16
CA ARG A 207 8.09 10.17 37.47
C ARG A 207 9.56 10.09 37.89
N SER A 208 10.50 10.24 36.96
CA SER A 208 11.94 10.15 37.21
C SER A 208 12.63 11.51 37.43
N GLU A 209 11.92 12.62 37.25
CA GLU A 209 12.40 13.95 37.58
C GLU A 209 12.12 14.18 39.09
N PRO A 210 13.15 14.22 39.97
CA PRO A 210 12.95 14.57 41.39
C PRO A 210 12.57 16.04 41.49
N SER A 211 11.61 16.33 42.35
CA SER A 211 11.21 17.69 42.73
C SER A 211 12.32 18.44 43.43
#